data_a06ca9836a67dc02eb2fe2d645fc02ac
#
_entry.id   a06ca9836a67dc02eb2fe2d645fc02ac
#
_cell.length_a   1.000
_cell.length_b   1.000
_cell.length_c   1.000
_cell.angle_alpha   90.00
_cell.angle_beta   90.00
_cell.angle_gamma   90.00
#
_symmetry.space_group_name_H-M   'P 1'
#
loop_
_entity.id
_entity.type
_entity.pdbx_description
1 polymer ?
#
loop_
_entity_poly.entity_id
_entity_poly.type
_entity_poly.pdbx_seq_one_letter_code
_entity_poly.pdbx_strand_id
1 'polypeptide(L)'
;MSPSFPHDFTLRDDVLRIVCLAHPDVTKSDGFIFALGGHYILHDGGMTKTTFALEALLKLREAAGVDVLHFDWFISHYHIDHVCGPIENVISDPRFAIDTVVLPPHNALPEDMPHGDSKYSPKIEAALRECHPNVKRIEVHYHSDDPATIFYNFGGAEIEILPPDTDWARDRELREIITNGYFDTDNIYDPKVPTSVGNAASVWYLIRYAGRKILFTGDSMKRTRGITEESVDRMWALYKDTIGTPDVAKWPHHGQARDNADLIMHEMNPDYILTTTNCESASVRYAEVFPNHKVRFFNSAESDVIIEVTADGALEVSGGFEGVNPGEYYIMTSGKIK
;
A
#
# COMPACT_ATOMS: atom_id res chain seq x y z
N MET A 1 12.40 -7.71 24.37
CA MET A 1 11.61 -6.45 24.31
C MET A 1 11.81 -5.94 22.91
N SER A 2 10.78 -5.96 22.08
CA SER A 2 10.85 -5.28 20.77
C SER A 2 11.15 -3.82 21.04
N PRO A 3 12.03 -3.18 20.27
CA PRO A 3 12.24 -1.76 20.39
C PRO A 3 10.89 -1.06 20.14
N SER A 4 10.38 -0.32 21.11
CA SER A 4 9.22 0.51 20.90
C SER A 4 9.63 1.64 19.96
N PHE A 5 9.23 1.54 18.70
CA PHE A 5 9.44 2.64 17.74
C PHE A 5 8.54 3.80 18.16
N PRO A 6 9.07 4.99 18.28
CA PRO A 6 8.27 6.16 18.59
C PRO A 6 7.47 6.56 17.33
N HIS A 7 6.24 6.04 17.22
CA HIS A 7 5.28 6.65 16.29
C HIS A 7 4.99 8.05 16.81
N ASP A 8 5.40 9.07 16.08
CA ASP A 8 5.12 10.46 16.44
C ASP A 8 3.79 10.90 15.80
N PHE A 9 2.79 11.11 16.61
CA PHE A 9 1.49 11.64 16.24
C PHE A 9 1.23 13.01 16.86
N THR A 10 2.14 13.96 16.66
CA THR A 10 1.83 15.36 16.95
C THR A 10 0.75 15.82 15.97
N LEU A 11 -0.51 15.81 16.41
CA LEU A 11 -1.66 16.16 15.58
C LEU A 11 -1.79 17.68 15.47
N ARG A 12 -2.06 18.13 14.24
CA ARG A 12 -2.39 19.53 13.92
C ARG A 12 -3.57 19.51 12.94
N ASP A 13 -4.60 20.30 13.22
CA ASP A 13 -5.84 20.27 12.44
C ASP A 13 -5.66 20.72 10.98
N ASP A 14 -4.67 21.56 10.72
CA ASP A 14 -4.36 22.16 9.42
C ASP A 14 -3.21 21.48 8.67
N VAL A 15 -2.75 20.34 9.15
CA VAL A 15 -1.64 19.59 8.54
C VAL A 15 -2.10 18.20 8.20
N LEU A 16 -2.04 17.86 6.91
CA LEU A 16 -2.11 16.47 6.48
C LEU A 16 -0.83 15.77 6.91
N ARG A 17 -0.95 14.82 7.83
CA ARG A 17 0.15 14.00 8.28
C ARG A 17 -0.06 12.56 7.84
N ILE A 18 0.94 11.99 7.18
CA ILE A 18 0.96 10.60 6.77
C ILE A 18 2.17 9.94 7.42
N VAL A 19 1.94 8.87 8.15
CA VAL A 19 2.99 8.06 8.77
C VAL A 19 3.07 6.73 8.05
N CYS A 20 4.19 6.48 7.36
CA CYS A 20 4.54 5.17 6.84
C CYS A 20 5.12 4.36 7.98
N LEU A 21 4.44 3.32 8.41
CA LEU A 21 4.78 2.57 9.60
C LEU A 21 6.02 1.70 9.40
N ALA A 22 6.92 1.77 10.36
CA ALA A 22 8.09 0.89 10.41
C ALA A 22 7.70 -0.58 10.63
N HIS A 23 8.45 -1.49 10.01
CA HIS A 23 8.21 -2.94 10.10
C HIS A 23 9.50 -3.76 10.24
N PRO A 24 10.33 -3.48 11.22
CA PRO A 24 11.70 -4.01 11.32
C PRO A 24 11.78 -5.53 11.46
N ASP A 25 10.71 -6.16 11.92
CA ASP A 25 10.66 -7.61 12.17
C ASP A 25 10.27 -8.43 10.92
N VAL A 26 9.95 -7.74 9.80
CA VAL A 26 9.56 -8.39 8.55
C VAL A 26 10.28 -7.77 7.36
N THR A 27 10.43 -8.55 6.29
CA THR A 27 11.21 -8.11 5.12
C THR A 27 10.50 -7.06 4.28
N LYS A 28 9.17 -7.04 4.34
CA LYS A 28 8.31 -6.11 3.61
C LYS A 28 6.93 -6.07 4.24
N SER A 29 6.30 -4.91 4.25
CA SER A 29 4.93 -4.74 4.72
C SER A 29 4.43 -3.33 4.42
N ASP A 30 3.16 -3.19 4.09
CA ASP A 30 2.54 -1.87 3.91
C ASP A 30 1.58 -1.57 5.07
N GLY A 31 1.80 -0.43 5.68
CA GLY A 31 0.90 0.13 6.68
C GLY A 31 1.12 1.64 6.78
N PHE A 32 0.04 2.40 6.64
CA PHE A 32 0.12 3.86 6.67
C PHE A 32 -1.03 4.41 7.50
N ILE A 33 -0.76 5.48 8.24
CA ILE A 33 -1.80 6.23 8.94
C ILE A 33 -1.84 7.64 8.36
N PHE A 34 -3.03 8.09 7.97
CA PHE A 34 -3.30 9.45 7.54
C PHE A 34 -4.09 10.17 8.63
N ALA A 35 -3.71 11.39 8.94
CA ALA A 35 -4.39 12.24 9.92
C ALA A 35 -4.55 13.66 9.39
N LEU A 36 -5.78 14.20 9.45
CA LEU A 36 -6.09 15.59 9.08
C LEU A 36 -7.40 16.02 9.74
N GLY A 37 -7.39 17.14 10.47
CA GLY A 37 -8.60 17.76 10.99
C GLY A 37 -9.42 16.84 11.91
N GLY A 38 -8.78 15.97 12.69
CA GLY A 38 -9.45 15.00 13.56
C GLY A 38 -10.02 13.77 12.82
N HIS A 39 -9.77 13.63 11.52
CA HIS A 39 -10.10 12.44 10.73
C HIS A 39 -8.86 11.56 10.58
N TYR A 40 -9.06 10.25 10.56
CA TYR A 40 -7.98 9.26 10.52
C TYR A 40 -8.29 8.15 9.52
N ILE A 41 -7.27 7.73 8.77
CA ILE A 41 -7.35 6.57 7.89
C ILE A 41 -6.21 5.62 8.23
N LEU A 42 -6.50 4.35 8.40
CA LEU A 42 -5.53 3.27 8.26
C LEU A 42 -5.55 2.81 6.80
N HIS A 43 -4.43 2.92 6.10
CA HIS A 43 -4.27 2.36 4.77
C HIS A 43 -3.42 1.10 4.85
N ASP A 44 -3.97 -0.02 4.39
CA ASP A 44 -3.45 -1.37 4.62
C ASP A 44 -3.27 -1.67 6.13
N GLY A 45 -2.12 -2.07 6.62
CA GLY A 45 -1.88 -2.25 8.05
C GLY A 45 -1.03 -3.47 8.40
N GLY A 46 -0.43 -4.09 7.38
CA GLY A 46 0.71 -4.97 7.57
C GLY A 46 0.47 -6.45 7.65
N MET A 47 1.58 -7.13 7.91
CA MET A 47 1.74 -8.57 7.85
C MET A 47 1.17 -9.28 9.09
N THR A 48 0.88 -10.57 8.94
CA THR A 48 0.51 -11.48 10.03
C THR A 48 1.56 -11.49 11.16
N LYS A 49 1.10 -11.66 12.38
CA LYS A 49 1.93 -11.68 13.60
C LYS A 49 2.71 -10.39 13.86
N THR A 50 2.33 -9.30 13.25
CA THR A 50 2.90 -7.98 13.52
C THR A 50 1.89 -7.12 14.28
N THR A 51 2.37 -6.22 15.11
CA THR A 51 1.56 -5.34 15.96
C THR A 51 1.74 -3.86 15.63
N PHE A 52 2.56 -3.52 14.64
CA PHE A 52 2.90 -2.12 14.37
C PHE A 52 1.67 -1.24 14.05
N ALA A 53 0.70 -1.74 13.28
CA ALA A 53 -0.54 -1.00 13.04
C ALA A 53 -1.36 -0.80 14.32
N LEU A 54 -1.48 -1.84 15.17
CA LEU A 54 -2.12 -1.73 16.47
C LEU A 54 -1.40 -0.70 17.36
N GLU A 55 -0.07 -0.80 17.47
CA GLU A 55 0.73 0.11 18.30
C GLU A 55 0.61 1.54 17.82
N ALA A 56 0.64 1.78 16.51
CA ALA A 56 0.46 3.08 15.90
C ALA A 56 -0.94 3.65 16.18
N LEU A 57 -2.00 2.86 16.00
CA LEU A 57 -3.38 3.28 16.29
C LEU A 57 -3.59 3.56 17.80
N LEU A 58 -2.94 2.82 18.69
CA LEU A 58 -2.98 3.12 20.14
C LEU A 58 -2.30 4.46 20.46
N LYS A 59 -1.16 4.74 19.84
CA LYS A 59 -0.49 6.05 19.99
C LYS A 59 -1.32 7.19 19.41
N LEU A 60 -1.93 6.96 18.25
CA LEU A 60 -2.83 7.93 17.64
C LEU A 60 -4.04 8.22 18.54
N ARG A 61 -4.66 7.17 19.12
CA ARG A 61 -5.76 7.28 20.06
C ARG A 61 -5.37 8.11 21.30
N GLU A 62 -4.17 7.86 21.86
CA GLU A 62 -3.62 8.62 22.96
C GLU A 62 -3.42 10.10 22.59
N ALA A 63 -2.81 10.37 21.43
CA ALA A 63 -2.60 11.73 20.91
C ALA A 63 -3.91 12.48 20.64
N ALA A 64 -4.94 11.78 20.16
CA ALA A 64 -6.29 12.33 19.95
C ALA A 64 -7.06 12.54 21.25
N GLY A 65 -6.63 11.95 22.37
CA GLY A 65 -7.27 12.09 23.69
C GLY A 65 -8.67 11.46 23.78
N VAL A 66 -8.93 10.37 23.05
CA VAL A 66 -10.25 9.73 22.95
C VAL A 66 -10.24 8.34 23.56
N ASP A 67 -11.40 7.89 24.07
CA ASP A 67 -11.57 6.54 24.61
C ASP A 67 -11.67 5.48 23.50
N VAL A 68 -12.36 5.81 22.42
CA VAL A 68 -12.49 5.00 21.22
C VAL A 68 -12.00 5.81 20.04
N LEU A 69 -11.04 5.28 19.30
CA LEU A 69 -10.55 5.91 18.07
C LEU A 69 -11.44 5.50 16.90
N HIS A 70 -12.07 6.48 16.27
CA HIS A 70 -12.81 6.33 15.02
C HIS A 70 -11.87 6.54 13.85
N PHE A 71 -11.88 5.64 12.89
CA PHE A 71 -11.06 5.75 11.67
C PHE A 71 -11.70 5.01 10.49
N ASP A 72 -11.22 5.33 9.29
CA ASP A 72 -11.56 4.62 8.06
C ASP A 72 -10.46 3.64 7.70
N TRP A 73 -10.81 2.48 7.14
CA TRP A 73 -9.84 1.50 6.69
C TRP A 73 -9.83 1.37 5.17
N PHE A 74 -8.73 1.74 4.55
CA PHE A 74 -8.53 1.68 3.10
C PHE A 74 -7.60 0.53 2.76
N ILE A 75 -8.06 -0.38 1.92
CA ILE A 75 -7.33 -1.60 1.55
C ILE A 75 -6.92 -1.49 0.09
N SER A 76 -5.61 -1.65 -0.19
CA SER A 76 -5.12 -1.69 -1.56
C SER A 76 -5.47 -3.01 -2.26
N HIS A 77 -5.19 -4.13 -1.61
CA HIS A 77 -5.51 -5.49 -2.05
C HIS A 77 -5.42 -6.48 -0.87
N TYR A 78 -5.82 -7.75 -1.06
CA TYR A 78 -6.01 -8.69 0.05
C TYR A 78 -4.78 -9.55 0.41
N HIS A 79 -3.56 -9.11 0.14
CA HIS A 79 -2.39 -9.92 0.52
C HIS A 79 -2.05 -9.84 2.01
N ILE A 80 -1.32 -10.87 2.45
CA ILE A 80 -0.95 -11.10 3.85
C ILE A 80 -0.16 -9.94 4.48
N ASP A 81 0.68 -9.29 3.71
CA ASP A 81 1.54 -8.18 4.12
C ASP A 81 0.86 -6.80 4.07
N HIS A 82 -0.45 -6.79 3.78
CA HIS A 82 -1.29 -5.59 3.76
C HIS A 82 -2.44 -5.64 4.78
N VAL A 83 -3.11 -6.79 4.92
CA VAL A 83 -4.37 -6.83 5.69
C VAL A 83 -4.33 -7.66 6.98
N CYS A 84 -3.31 -8.50 7.19
CA CYS A 84 -3.32 -9.42 8.31
C CYS A 84 -3.13 -8.76 9.67
N GLY A 85 -2.32 -7.72 9.77
CA GLY A 85 -2.15 -6.98 11.02
C GLY A 85 -3.48 -6.47 11.58
N PRO A 86 -4.30 -5.74 10.81
CA PRO A 86 -5.64 -5.30 11.23
C PRO A 86 -6.61 -6.46 11.52
N ILE A 87 -6.64 -7.51 10.70
CA ILE A 87 -7.51 -8.67 10.93
C ILE A 87 -7.20 -9.34 12.28
N GLU A 88 -5.94 -9.49 12.61
CA GLU A 88 -5.52 -10.21 13.82
C GLU A 88 -5.61 -9.35 15.10
N ASN A 89 -5.42 -8.03 14.99
CA ASN A 89 -5.16 -7.21 16.16
C ASN A 89 -6.05 -5.96 16.31
N VAL A 90 -6.73 -5.51 15.26
CA VAL A 90 -7.42 -4.20 15.28
C VAL A 90 -8.93 -4.33 15.19
N ILE A 91 -9.47 -5.12 14.24
CA ILE A 91 -10.93 -5.15 13.96
C ILE A 91 -11.76 -5.53 15.18
N SER A 92 -11.28 -6.47 16.00
CA SER A 92 -12.02 -6.95 17.18
C SER A 92 -11.68 -6.19 18.48
N ASP A 93 -10.79 -5.21 18.42
CA ASP A 93 -10.38 -4.45 19.59
C ASP A 93 -11.40 -3.34 19.90
N PRO A 94 -12.07 -3.34 21.08
CA PRO A 94 -13.13 -2.38 21.38
C PRO A 94 -12.65 -0.93 21.55
N ARG A 95 -11.35 -0.69 21.54
CA ARG A 95 -10.77 0.66 21.55
C ARG A 95 -10.85 1.34 20.20
N PHE A 96 -11.30 0.63 19.16
CA PHE A 96 -11.37 1.10 17.78
C PHE A 96 -12.76 0.97 17.20
N ALA A 97 -13.15 1.95 16.40
CA ALA A 97 -14.36 1.92 15.58
C ALA A 97 -14.00 2.22 14.13
N ILE A 98 -14.36 1.31 13.24
CA ILE A 98 -14.17 1.51 11.79
C ILE A 98 -15.45 2.12 11.24
N ASP A 99 -15.38 3.36 10.77
CA ASP A 99 -16.52 4.11 10.25
C ASP A 99 -16.77 3.81 8.78
N THR A 100 -15.72 3.78 7.97
CA THR A 100 -15.77 3.43 6.55
C THR A 100 -14.70 2.39 6.23
N VAL A 101 -15.03 1.44 5.36
CA VAL A 101 -14.04 0.53 4.77
C VAL A 101 -14.08 0.66 3.24
N VAL A 102 -12.91 0.81 2.63
CA VAL A 102 -12.75 0.72 1.18
C VAL A 102 -12.21 -0.66 0.85
N LEU A 103 -13.00 -1.43 0.11
CA LEU A 103 -12.73 -2.82 -0.23
C LEU A 103 -12.29 -2.89 -1.69
N PRO A 104 -11.10 -3.45 -1.98
CA PRO A 104 -10.66 -3.69 -3.35
C PRO A 104 -11.54 -4.71 -4.06
N PRO A 105 -11.55 -4.75 -5.40
CA PRO A 105 -12.34 -5.73 -6.14
C PRO A 105 -11.85 -7.16 -5.89
N HIS A 106 -12.78 -8.09 -5.94
CA HIS A 106 -12.44 -9.50 -5.86
C HIS A 106 -11.96 -10.04 -7.20
N ASN A 107 -10.95 -10.89 -7.17
CA ASN A 107 -10.54 -11.67 -8.33
C ASN A 107 -11.47 -12.88 -8.53
N ALA A 108 -11.73 -13.24 -9.79
CA ALA A 108 -12.49 -14.45 -10.13
C ALA A 108 -11.66 -15.75 -10.04
N LEU A 109 -10.70 -15.83 -9.10
CA LEU A 109 -9.93 -17.04 -8.83
C LEU A 109 -10.79 -18.11 -8.17
N PRO A 110 -10.54 -19.40 -8.44
CA PRO A 110 -11.22 -20.50 -7.75
C PRO A 110 -11.10 -20.40 -6.24
N GLU A 111 -12.18 -20.71 -5.51
CA GLU A 111 -12.24 -20.60 -4.04
C GLU A 111 -11.24 -21.51 -3.30
N ASP A 112 -10.84 -22.62 -3.91
CA ASP A 112 -9.86 -23.56 -3.37
C ASP A 112 -8.41 -23.13 -3.58
N MET A 113 -8.19 -22.06 -4.35
CA MET A 113 -6.85 -21.51 -4.50
C MET A 113 -6.41 -20.77 -3.23
N PRO A 114 -5.23 -21.08 -2.70
CA PRO A 114 -4.67 -20.38 -1.53
C PRO A 114 -4.21 -18.98 -1.91
N HIS A 115 -5.17 -18.06 -2.08
CA HIS A 115 -4.95 -16.69 -2.52
C HIS A 115 -5.44 -15.67 -1.48
N GLY A 116 -4.92 -14.44 -1.55
CA GLY A 116 -5.32 -13.36 -0.65
C GLY A 116 -6.82 -13.13 -0.61
N ASP A 117 -7.48 -13.05 -1.78
CA ASP A 117 -8.92 -12.79 -1.87
C ASP A 117 -9.74 -13.92 -1.26
N SER A 118 -9.46 -15.16 -1.61
CA SER A 118 -10.19 -16.31 -1.07
C SER A 118 -9.95 -16.55 0.42
N LYS A 119 -8.80 -16.10 0.93
CA LYS A 119 -8.40 -16.35 2.31
C LYS A 119 -8.73 -15.21 3.27
N TYR A 120 -8.49 -13.97 2.87
CA TYR A 120 -8.54 -12.83 3.78
C TYR A 120 -9.80 -12.00 3.61
N SER A 121 -10.33 -11.84 2.39
CA SER A 121 -11.58 -11.12 2.19
C SER A 121 -12.76 -11.71 2.99
N PRO A 122 -13.00 -13.04 3.02
CA PRO A 122 -14.06 -13.60 3.86
C PRO A 122 -13.83 -13.36 5.35
N LYS A 123 -12.57 -13.31 5.82
CA LYS A 123 -12.26 -13.02 7.22
C LYS A 123 -12.55 -11.58 7.58
N ILE A 124 -12.18 -10.64 6.70
CA ILE A 124 -12.51 -9.22 6.85
C ILE A 124 -14.03 -9.05 6.91
N GLU A 125 -14.75 -9.65 5.96
CA GLU A 125 -16.21 -9.59 5.90
C GLU A 125 -16.90 -10.13 7.17
N ALA A 126 -16.42 -11.26 7.67
CA ALA A 126 -16.94 -11.86 8.89
C ALA A 126 -16.67 -10.96 10.12
N ALA A 127 -15.44 -10.49 10.27
CA ALA A 127 -15.04 -9.66 11.39
C ALA A 127 -15.74 -8.28 11.38
N LEU A 128 -15.86 -7.64 10.21
CA LEU A 128 -16.60 -6.39 10.08
C LEU A 128 -18.09 -6.56 10.43
N ARG A 129 -18.70 -7.66 9.98
CA ARG A 129 -20.11 -7.94 10.30
C ARG A 129 -20.33 -8.16 11.80
N GLU A 130 -19.40 -8.80 12.46
CA GLU A 130 -19.47 -9.09 13.89
C GLU A 130 -19.15 -7.85 14.74
N CYS A 131 -18.05 -7.16 14.46
CA CYS A 131 -17.53 -6.11 15.32
C CYS A 131 -17.97 -4.69 14.90
N HIS A 132 -18.23 -4.47 13.60
CA HIS A 132 -18.59 -3.16 13.04
C HIS A 132 -19.81 -3.27 12.11
N PRO A 133 -21.01 -3.70 12.60
CA PRO A 133 -22.16 -4.00 11.75
C PRO A 133 -22.70 -2.81 10.97
N ASN A 134 -22.40 -1.59 11.41
CA ASN A 134 -22.84 -0.33 10.78
C ASN A 134 -21.76 0.34 9.93
N VAL A 135 -20.62 -0.32 9.68
CA VAL A 135 -19.53 0.24 8.87
C VAL A 135 -20.03 0.59 7.48
N LYS A 136 -19.73 1.80 7.02
CA LYS A 136 -19.98 2.20 5.64
C LYS A 136 -19.00 1.47 4.73
N ARG A 137 -19.50 0.88 3.64
CA ARG A 137 -18.70 0.14 2.66
C ARG A 137 -18.59 0.92 1.37
N ILE A 138 -17.40 1.00 0.83
CA ILE A 138 -17.11 1.48 -0.51
C ILE A 138 -16.47 0.29 -1.23
N GLU A 139 -17.24 -0.37 -2.08
CA GLU A 139 -16.78 -1.49 -2.89
C GLU A 139 -16.19 -0.92 -4.18
N VAL A 140 -14.92 -1.16 -4.42
CA VAL A 140 -14.24 -0.77 -5.65
C VAL A 140 -14.45 -1.88 -6.69
N HIS A 141 -14.89 -1.52 -7.87
CA HIS A 141 -15.00 -2.44 -9.01
C HIS A 141 -13.80 -2.25 -9.95
N TYR A 142 -13.53 -3.24 -10.80
CA TYR A 142 -12.53 -3.06 -11.85
C TYR A 142 -12.97 -1.98 -12.82
N HIS A 143 -12.01 -1.18 -13.31
CA HIS A 143 -12.29 -0.10 -14.27
C HIS A 143 -13.00 -0.60 -15.53
N SER A 144 -12.69 -1.82 -15.99
CA SER A 144 -13.38 -2.48 -17.08
C SER A 144 -14.88 -2.74 -16.82
N ASP A 145 -15.28 -2.86 -15.57
CA ASP A 145 -16.66 -3.13 -15.15
C ASP A 145 -17.40 -1.82 -14.80
N ASP A 146 -16.72 -0.92 -14.12
CA ASP A 146 -17.23 0.41 -13.74
C ASP A 146 -16.12 1.46 -13.84
N PRO A 147 -16.08 2.29 -14.89
CA PRO A 147 -15.06 3.31 -15.05
C PRO A 147 -15.27 4.55 -14.17
N ALA A 148 -16.26 4.55 -13.30
CA ALA A 148 -16.54 5.70 -12.45
C ALA A 148 -15.39 5.93 -11.46
N THR A 149 -14.92 7.18 -11.38
CA THR A 149 -13.98 7.60 -10.36
C THR A 149 -14.70 7.80 -9.03
N ILE A 150 -14.11 7.28 -7.95
CA ILE A 150 -14.63 7.42 -6.59
C ILE A 150 -13.80 8.50 -5.88
N PHE A 151 -14.48 9.53 -5.37
CA PHE A 151 -13.85 10.58 -4.57
C PHE A 151 -14.26 10.43 -3.11
N TYR A 152 -13.29 10.54 -2.22
CA TYR A 152 -13.48 10.52 -0.79
C TYR A 152 -12.94 11.80 -0.15
N ASN A 153 -13.79 12.51 0.62
CA ASN A 153 -13.35 13.69 1.34
C ASN A 153 -12.77 13.29 2.70
N PHE A 154 -11.58 13.75 3.00
CA PHE A 154 -10.84 13.43 4.20
C PHE A 154 -10.33 14.72 4.87
N GLY A 155 -11.10 15.24 5.81
CA GLY A 155 -10.68 16.41 6.60
C GLY A 155 -10.33 17.67 5.78
N GLY A 156 -10.81 17.78 4.54
CA GLY A 156 -10.46 18.84 3.60
C GLY A 156 -9.45 18.43 2.52
N ALA A 157 -8.82 17.28 2.64
CA ALA A 157 -8.15 16.62 1.53
C ALA A 157 -9.14 15.82 0.69
N GLU A 158 -8.84 15.65 -0.59
CA GLU A 158 -9.56 14.76 -1.51
C GLU A 158 -8.72 13.53 -1.78
N ILE A 159 -9.32 12.35 -1.62
CA ILE A 159 -8.72 11.08 -2.02
C ILE A 159 -9.47 10.56 -3.24
N GLU A 160 -8.77 10.45 -4.33
CA GLU A 160 -9.26 9.84 -5.55
C GLU A 160 -8.88 8.36 -5.53
N ILE A 161 -9.90 7.50 -5.50
CA ILE A 161 -9.75 6.05 -5.49
C ILE A 161 -9.73 5.59 -6.94
N LEU A 162 -8.60 5.03 -7.36
CA LEU A 162 -8.32 4.65 -8.73
C LEU A 162 -8.42 3.12 -8.86
N PRO A 163 -9.52 2.60 -9.43
CA PRO A 163 -9.72 1.17 -9.59
C PRO A 163 -8.64 0.49 -10.42
N PRO A 164 -8.29 -0.78 -10.14
CA PRO A 164 -7.45 -1.55 -11.05
C PRO A 164 -8.14 -1.77 -12.40
N ASP A 165 -7.33 -1.88 -13.47
CA ASP A 165 -7.80 -1.91 -14.85
C ASP A 165 -8.83 -3.02 -15.11
N THR A 166 -8.44 -4.27 -14.91
CA THR A 166 -9.27 -5.43 -15.21
C THR A 166 -9.02 -6.57 -14.24
N ASP A 167 -10.01 -7.47 -14.12
CA ASP A 167 -9.82 -8.73 -13.43
C ASP A 167 -9.03 -9.72 -14.30
N TRP A 168 -7.73 -9.76 -14.08
CA TRP A 168 -6.83 -10.65 -14.80
C TRP A 168 -7.21 -12.12 -14.66
N ALA A 169 -7.90 -12.51 -13.58
CA ALA A 169 -8.38 -13.86 -13.40
C ALA A 169 -9.57 -14.22 -14.30
N ARG A 170 -10.23 -13.27 -14.93
CA ARG A 170 -11.29 -13.50 -15.93
C ARG A 170 -10.74 -13.80 -17.31
N ASP A 171 -9.49 -13.43 -17.59
CA ASP A 171 -8.86 -13.75 -18.85
C ASP A 171 -8.87 -15.26 -19.09
N ARG A 172 -9.38 -15.70 -20.25
CA ARG A 172 -9.58 -17.11 -20.54
C ARG A 172 -8.29 -17.89 -20.54
N GLU A 173 -7.25 -17.34 -21.17
CA GLU A 173 -5.94 -17.98 -21.28
C GLU A 173 -5.30 -18.08 -19.90
N LEU A 174 -5.38 -16.99 -19.12
CA LEU A 174 -4.90 -16.96 -17.75
C LEU A 174 -5.66 -17.96 -16.86
N ARG A 175 -7.00 -18.05 -16.98
CA ARG A 175 -7.78 -19.04 -16.24
C ARG A 175 -7.39 -20.46 -16.59
N GLU A 176 -7.16 -20.77 -17.86
CA GLU A 176 -6.67 -22.08 -18.29
C GLU A 176 -5.30 -22.38 -17.67
N ILE A 177 -4.40 -21.41 -17.63
CA ILE A 177 -3.10 -21.52 -16.98
C ILE A 177 -3.27 -21.77 -15.47
N ILE A 178 -4.10 -21.01 -14.80
CA ILE A 178 -4.34 -21.12 -13.36
C ILE A 178 -5.03 -22.45 -13.03
N THR A 179 -6.06 -22.81 -13.77
CA THR A 179 -6.94 -23.98 -13.49
C THR A 179 -6.30 -25.30 -13.89
N ASN A 180 -5.59 -25.35 -15.01
CA ASN A 180 -5.00 -26.57 -15.53
C ASN A 180 -3.58 -26.82 -15.02
N GLY A 181 -3.08 -25.94 -14.12
CA GLY A 181 -1.73 -26.09 -13.60
C GLY A 181 -0.70 -26.09 -14.73
N TYR A 182 -0.76 -25.11 -15.62
CA TYR A 182 0.23 -24.97 -16.68
C TYR A 182 1.57 -24.62 -16.06
N PHE A 183 2.26 -25.64 -15.65
CA PHE A 183 3.49 -25.56 -14.90
C PHE A 183 4.52 -26.39 -15.63
N ASP A 184 5.69 -25.84 -15.69
CA ASP A 184 6.87 -26.57 -16.10
C ASP A 184 6.83 -27.97 -15.45
N THR A 185 6.99 -29.01 -16.24
CA THR A 185 6.73 -30.39 -15.92
C THR A 185 7.41 -30.90 -14.65
N ASP A 186 8.30 -30.12 -14.06
CA ASP A 186 9.02 -30.44 -12.83
C ASP A 186 8.47 -29.71 -11.59
N ASN A 187 7.49 -28.79 -11.75
CA ASN A 187 6.88 -28.02 -10.66
C ASN A 187 5.37 -27.93 -10.83
N ILE A 188 4.64 -28.79 -10.16
CA ILE A 188 3.20 -29.00 -10.32
C ILE A 188 2.32 -27.78 -9.99
N TYR A 189 2.86 -26.74 -9.37
CA TYR A 189 2.15 -25.51 -9.06
C TYR A 189 3.11 -24.33 -8.85
N ASP A 190 2.99 -23.27 -9.66
CA ASP A 190 3.70 -22.01 -9.36
C ASP A 190 2.77 -21.08 -8.53
N PRO A 191 2.93 -21.04 -7.21
CA PRO A 191 2.08 -20.23 -6.33
C PRO A 191 2.20 -18.73 -6.58
N LYS A 192 3.12 -18.31 -7.45
CA LYS A 192 3.35 -16.91 -7.80
C LYS A 192 2.27 -16.36 -8.72
N VAL A 193 1.61 -17.18 -9.52
CA VAL A 193 0.59 -16.69 -10.46
C VAL A 193 -0.61 -16.12 -9.71
N PRO A 194 -1.26 -16.85 -8.78
CA PRO A 194 -2.35 -16.27 -7.97
C PRO A 194 -1.91 -15.01 -7.21
N THR A 195 -0.70 -15.04 -6.62
CA THR A 195 -0.13 -13.87 -5.93
C THR A 195 -0.02 -12.66 -6.84
N SER A 196 0.39 -12.86 -8.09
CA SER A 196 0.54 -11.78 -9.04
C SER A 196 -0.78 -11.20 -9.52
N VAL A 197 -1.79 -12.06 -9.68
CA VAL A 197 -3.16 -11.61 -9.99
C VAL A 197 -3.71 -10.74 -8.85
N GLY A 198 -3.46 -11.12 -7.59
CA GLY A 198 -3.82 -10.31 -6.43
C GLY A 198 -3.12 -8.95 -6.41
N ASN A 199 -1.81 -8.93 -6.68
CA ASN A 199 -1.07 -7.68 -6.79
C ASN A 199 -1.60 -6.79 -7.92
N ALA A 200 -1.95 -7.36 -9.07
CA ALA A 200 -2.53 -6.63 -10.19
C ALA A 200 -3.91 -6.03 -9.88
N ALA A 201 -4.61 -6.53 -8.86
CA ALA A 201 -5.87 -5.99 -8.37
C ALA A 201 -5.69 -4.82 -7.38
N SER A 202 -4.48 -4.31 -7.20
CA SER A 202 -4.23 -3.18 -6.30
C SER A 202 -4.98 -1.92 -6.72
N VAL A 203 -5.76 -1.38 -5.81
CA VAL A 203 -6.37 -0.06 -5.91
C VAL A 203 -5.30 0.98 -5.65
N TRP A 204 -5.24 2.01 -6.49
CA TRP A 204 -4.37 3.16 -6.26
C TRP A 204 -5.15 4.27 -5.55
N TYR A 205 -4.46 5.01 -4.70
CA TYR A 205 -5.04 6.15 -3.97
C TYR A 205 -4.22 7.40 -4.23
N LEU A 206 -4.87 8.41 -4.83
CA LEU A 206 -4.26 9.71 -5.07
C LEU A 206 -4.83 10.73 -4.08
N ILE A 207 -4.01 11.19 -3.17
CA ILE A 207 -4.37 12.19 -2.17
C ILE A 207 -4.00 13.57 -2.69
N ARG A 208 -4.97 14.50 -2.64
CA ARG A 208 -4.79 15.91 -3.00
C ARG A 208 -5.05 16.77 -1.78
N TYR A 209 -4.07 17.53 -1.38
CA TYR A 209 -4.22 18.51 -0.29
C TYR A 209 -3.32 19.72 -0.53
N ALA A 210 -3.87 20.94 -0.36
CA ALA A 210 -3.14 22.20 -0.47
C ALA A 210 -2.22 22.30 -1.73
N GLY A 211 -2.70 21.78 -2.87
CA GLY A 211 -1.97 21.76 -4.14
C GLY A 211 -0.93 20.65 -4.27
N ARG A 212 -0.73 19.81 -3.26
CA ARG A 212 0.16 18.65 -3.30
C ARG A 212 -0.57 17.37 -3.69
N LYS A 213 0.18 16.44 -4.27
CA LYS A 213 -0.29 15.13 -4.72
C LYS A 213 0.58 14.02 -4.14
N ILE A 214 -0.05 13.07 -3.46
CA ILE A 214 0.61 11.91 -2.87
C ILE A 214 -0.05 10.66 -3.41
N LEU A 215 0.72 9.76 -4.04
CA LEU A 215 0.23 8.57 -4.71
C LEU A 215 0.65 7.30 -3.98
N PHE A 216 -0.33 6.45 -3.65
CA PHE A 216 -0.12 5.09 -3.16
C PHE A 216 -0.55 4.09 -4.23
N THR A 217 0.33 3.18 -4.61
CA THR A 217 0.18 2.29 -5.78
C THR A 217 -0.09 0.84 -5.40
N GLY A 218 -0.20 0.53 -4.10
CA GLY A 218 -0.29 -0.86 -3.64
C GLY A 218 0.89 -1.69 -4.17
N ASP A 219 0.59 -2.90 -4.60
CA ASP A 219 1.57 -3.85 -5.12
C ASP A 219 1.44 -4.12 -6.62
N SER A 220 0.87 -3.17 -7.37
CA SER A 220 0.82 -3.28 -8.84
C SER A 220 2.17 -3.65 -9.42
N MET A 221 2.19 -4.59 -10.37
CA MET A 221 3.43 -5.20 -10.88
C MET A 221 3.56 -5.01 -12.37
N LYS A 222 4.79 -4.89 -12.84
CA LYS A 222 5.11 -4.94 -14.27
C LYS A 222 5.42 -6.35 -14.76
N ARG A 223 5.75 -7.30 -13.88
CA ARG A 223 6.27 -8.59 -14.31
C ARG A 223 5.72 -9.75 -13.52
N THR A 224 5.01 -10.64 -14.21
CA THR A 224 4.77 -12.00 -13.74
C THR A 224 4.74 -12.94 -14.92
N ARG A 225 5.88 -13.48 -15.27
CA ARG A 225 6.04 -14.61 -16.21
C ARG A 225 5.04 -14.62 -17.38
N GLY A 226 4.83 -13.48 -18.04
CA GLY A 226 4.00 -13.36 -19.23
C GLY A 226 2.49 -13.17 -19.00
N ILE A 227 2.02 -13.01 -17.75
CA ILE A 227 0.58 -13.06 -17.48
C ILE A 227 0.01 -11.72 -17.00
N THR A 228 0.72 -11.00 -16.13
CA THR A 228 0.29 -9.70 -15.62
C THR A 228 1.38 -8.64 -15.81
N GLU A 229 2.21 -8.83 -16.82
CA GLU A 229 3.42 -8.03 -17.07
C GLU A 229 3.15 -6.54 -17.22
N GLU A 230 1.89 -6.21 -17.56
CA GLU A 230 1.51 -4.86 -17.92
C GLU A 230 0.55 -4.19 -16.91
N SER A 231 0.27 -4.84 -15.75
CA SER A 231 -0.75 -4.27 -14.85
C SER A 231 -0.42 -2.86 -14.39
N VAL A 232 0.82 -2.59 -14.00
CA VAL A 232 1.24 -1.24 -13.60
C VAL A 232 1.27 -0.28 -14.80
N ASP A 233 1.69 -0.75 -15.98
CA ASP A 233 1.70 0.04 -17.20
C ASP A 233 0.28 0.43 -17.63
N ARG A 234 -0.68 -0.49 -17.51
CA ARG A 234 -2.08 -0.24 -17.82
C ARG A 234 -2.72 0.73 -16.83
N MET A 235 -2.45 0.58 -15.54
CA MET A 235 -2.86 1.53 -14.52
C MET A 235 -2.32 2.93 -14.81
N TRP A 236 -1.04 3.04 -15.16
CA TRP A 236 -0.44 4.31 -15.54
C TRP A 236 -1.08 4.89 -16.81
N ALA A 237 -1.29 4.07 -17.85
CA ALA A 237 -1.94 4.51 -19.07
C ALA A 237 -3.36 5.05 -18.86
N LEU A 238 -4.11 4.45 -17.92
CA LEU A 238 -5.45 4.91 -17.56
C LEU A 238 -5.43 6.24 -16.79
N TYR A 239 -4.49 6.42 -15.86
CA TYR A 239 -4.58 7.47 -14.86
C TYR A 239 -3.47 8.54 -14.93
N LYS A 240 -2.53 8.45 -15.87
CA LYS A 240 -1.42 9.41 -15.99
C LYS A 240 -1.87 10.87 -16.11
N ASP A 241 -2.95 11.12 -16.84
CA ASP A 241 -3.47 12.48 -17.02
C ASP A 241 -4.12 13.01 -15.73
N THR A 242 -4.77 12.15 -14.97
CA THR A 242 -5.34 12.44 -13.65
C THR A 242 -4.25 12.66 -12.62
N ILE A 243 -3.28 11.77 -12.56
CA ILE A 243 -2.18 11.81 -11.58
C ILE A 243 -1.23 12.97 -11.93
N GLY A 244 -0.80 13.07 -13.20
CA GLY A 244 0.28 13.95 -13.62
C GLY A 244 1.57 13.61 -12.90
N THR A 245 2.30 14.63 -12.43
CA THR A 245 3.48 14.45 -11.57
C THR A 245 3.06 14.51 -10.11
N PRO A 246 3.11 13.42 -9.34
CA PRO A 246 2.90 13.46 -7.90
C PRO A 246 4.13 14.05 -7.18
N ASP A 247 3.92 14.75 -6.06
CA ASP A 247 5.03 15.22 -5.23
C ASP A 247 5.68 14.04 -4.50
N VAL A 248 4.86 13.09 -4.02
CA VAL A 248 5.30 11.86 -3.35
C VAL A 248 4.65 10.66 -4.02
N ALA A 249 5.41 9.61 -4.29
CA ALA A 249 4.89 8.35 -4.78
C ALA A 249 5.44 7.15 -3.99
N LYS A 250 4.54 6.27 -3.54
CA LYS A 250 4.94 4.95 -3.07
C LYS A 250 5.36 4.11 -4.28
N TRP A 251 6.55 3.54 -4.24
CA TRP A 251 6.99 2.60 -5.26
C TRP A 251 6.13 1.33 -5.21
N PRO A 252 5.59 0.87 -6.34
CA PRO A 252 4.78 -0.34 -6.39
C PRO A 252 5.51 -1.55 -5.80
N HIS A 253 4.76 -2.46 -5.18
CA HIS A 253 5.24 -3.71 -4.61
C HIS A 253 6.46 -3.51 -3.69
N HIS A 254 6.31 -2.62 -2.70
CA HIS A 254 7.31 -2.26 -1.69
C HIS A 254 8.62 -1.67 -2.23
N GLY A 255 8.76 -1.50 -3.54
CA GLY A 255 10.00 -1.08 -4.17
C GLY A 255 10.92 -2.24 -4.57
N GLN A 256 10.40 -3.46 -4.74
CA GLN A 256 11.21 -4.59 -5.16
C GLN A 256 11.71 -4.42 -6.59
N ALA A 257 13.02 -4.47 -6.80
CA ALA A 257 13.67 -4.23 -8.09
C ALA A 257 13.26 -5.21 -9.21
N ARG A 258 12.83 -6.42 -8.84
CA ARG A 258 12.42 -7.45 -9.80
C ARG A 258 11.13 -7.13 -10.56
N ASP A 259 10.33 -6.19 -10.04
CA ASP A 259 8.98 -5.95 -10.52
C ASP A 259 8.87 -4.82 -11.56
N ASN A 260 10.02 -4.30 -12.01
CA ASN A 260 10.23 -3.42 -13.17
C ASN A 260 9.26 -2.22 -13.30
N ALA A 261 8.89 -1.57 -12.18
CA ALA A 261 8.13 -0.32 -12.22
C ALA A 261 8.98 0.91 -12.61
N ASP A 262 10.24 0.69 -12.96
CA ASP A 262 11.26 1.71 -13.20
C ASP A 262 10.81 2.78 -14.20
N LEU A 263 10.28 2.34 -15.37
CA LEU A 263 9.85 3.26 -16.41
C LEU A 263 8.68 4.13 -15.96
N ILE A 264 7.72 3.54 -15.25
CA ILE A 264 6.55 4.26 -14.75
C ILE A 264 6.97 5.28 -13.70
N MET A 265 7.82 4.89 -12.77
CA MET A 265 8.34 5.82 -11.76
C MET A 265 9.16 6.96 -12.39
N HIS A 266 9.92 6.66 -13.45
CA HIS A 266 10.64 7.68 -14.21
C HIS A 266 9.70 8.63 -14.95
N GLU A 267 8.62 8.13 -15.54
CA GLU A 267 7.61 8.97 -16.20
C GLU A 267 6.84 9.82 -15.19
N MET A 268 6.46 9.27 -14.04
CA MET A 268 5.84 10.02 -12.93
C MET A 268 6.72 11.14 -12.42
N ASN A 269 8.04 10.90 -12.35
CA ASN A 269 9.08 11.83 -11.91
C ASN A 269 8.73 12.57 -10.60
N PRO A 270 8.39 11.86 -9.51
CA PRO A 270 8.03 12.48 -8.24
C PRO A 270 9.25 13.15 -7.58
N ASP A 271 9.02 14.09 -6.66
CA ASP A 271 10.09 14.67 -5.86
C ASP A 271 10.58 13.69 -4.78
N TYR A 272 9.66 12.85 -4.25
CA TYR A 272 9.95 11.89 -3.18
C TYR A 272 9.40 10.51 -3.53
N ILE A 273 10.18 9.49 -3.25
CA ILE A 273 9.79 8.09 -3.41
C ILE A 273 9.81 7.39 -2.05
N LEU A 274 8.72 6.66 -1.76
CA LEU A 274 8.60 5.82 -0.58
C LEU A 274 8.79 4.35 -0.95
N THR A 275 9.54 3.64 -0.14
CA THR A 275 9.68 2.18 -0.20
C THR A 275 9.44 1.55 1.16
N THR A 276 8.96 0.32 1.17
CA THR A 276 8.50 -0.39 2.37
C THR A 276 9.10 -1.80 2.44
N THR A 277 10.38 -1.94 2.09
CA THR A 277 11.07 -3.22 2.09
C THR A 277 12.51 -3.10 2.55
N ASN A 278 12.97 -4.12 3.28
CA ASN A 278 14.38 -4.31 3.61
C ASN A 278 15.05 -5.40 2.75
N CYS A 279 14.37 -5.86 1.67
CA CYS A 279 14.91 -6.91 0.79
C CYS A 279 16.10 -6.43 -0.05
N GLU A 280 17.13 -7.29 -0.16
CA GLU A 280 18.30 -7.08 -1.05
C GLU A 280 17.91 -6.71 -2.48
N SER A 281 16.80 -7.24 -2.97
CA SER A 281 16.36 -7.03 -4.34
C SER A 281 15.82 -5.62 -4.63
N ALA A 282 15.48 -4.84 -3.61
CA ALA A 282 14.96 -3.49 -3.77
C ALA A 282 16.03 -2.47 -4.20
N SER A 283 17.29 -2.82 -4.07
CA SER A 283 18.36 -1.86 -3.90
C SER A 283 19.11 -1.43 -5.15
N VAL A 284 19.05 -2.18 -6.24
CA VAL A 284 20.11 -2.07 -7.27
C VAL A 284 19.78 -1.07 -8.37
N ARG A 285 18.51 -0.70 -8.57
CA ARG A 285 18.08 0.01 -9.78
C ARG A 285 17.77 1.49 -9.66
N TYR A 286 17.59 2.01 -8.46
CA TYR A 286 17.16 3.41 -8.31
C TYR A 286 18.14 4.43 -8.87
N ALA A 287 19.46 4.19 -8.69
CA ALA A 287 20.48 5.05 -9.26
C ALA A 287 20.50 5.01 -10.79
N GLU A 288 20.11 3.88 -11.40
CA GLU A 288 19.99 3.72 -12.84
C GLU A 288 18.76 4.44 -13.39
N VAL A 289 17.63 4.37 -12.65
CA VAL A 289 16.37 5.00 -13.03
C VAL A 289 16.43 6.52 -12.91
N PHE A 290 17.06 7.04 -11.86
CA PHE A 290 17.14 8.47 -11.57
C PHE A 290 18.60 8.98 -11.54
N PRO A 291 19.32 8.95 -12.66
CA PRO A 291 20.76 9.26 -12.69
C PRO A 291 21.10 10.71 -12.33
N ASN A 292 20.13 11.62 -12.36
CA ASN A 292 20.31 13.05 -12.10
C ASN A 292 20.05 13.48 -10.65
N HIS A 293 19.85 12.54 -9.74
CA HIS A 293 19.76 12.72 -8.28
C HIS A 293 18.81 13.82 -7.76
N LYS A 294 17.74 14.13 -8.47
CA LYS A 294 16.74 15.09 -7.98
C LYS A 294 15.71 14.45 -7.08
N VAL A 295 15.47 13.15 -7.24
CA VAL A 295 14.48 12.41 -6.48
C VAL A 295 15.06 11.97 -5.14
N ARG A 296 14.35 12.23 -4.05
CA ARG A 296 14.73 11.78 -2.70
C ARG A 296 14.00 10.50 -2.36
N PHE A 297 14.71 9.53 -1.81
CA PHE A 297 14.19 8.21 -1.43
C PHE A 297 14.09 8.09 0.08
N PHE A 298 12.95 7.57 0.55
CA PHE A 298 12.71 7.27 1.94
C PHE A 298 12.23 5.82 2.08
N ASN A 299 12.76 5.12 3.08
CA ASN A 299 12.39 3.74 3.37
C ASN A 299 11.94 3.60 4.82
N SER A 300 10.74 3.03 5.02
CA SER A 300 10.15 2.83 6.33
C SER A 300 10.48 1.46 6.97
N ALA A 301 11.38 0.66 6.40
CA ALA A 301 11.63 -0.69 6.92
C ALA A 301 12.05 -0.73 8.38
N GLU A 302 12.86 0.24 8.85
CA GLU A 302 13.39 0.25 10.22
C GLU A 302 12.85 1.36 11.11
N SER A 303 12.37 2.45 10.52
CA SER A 303 11.77 3.57 11.27
C SER A 303 10.70 4.24 10.43
N ASP A 304 9.74 4.88 11.10
CA ASP A 304 8.64 5.56 10.42
C ASP A 304 9.15 6.64 9.46
N VAL A 305 8.51 6.72 8.29
CA VAL A 305 8.63 7.88 7.39
C VAL A 305 7.41 8.75 7.59
N ILE A 306 7.61 10.03 7.78
CA ILE A 306 6.58 11.01 8.04
C ILE A 306 6.51 11.97 6.85
N ILE A 307 5.31 12.14 6.29
CA ILE A 307 4.99 13.14 5.28
C ILE A 307 4.06 14.15 5.92
N GLU A 308 4.40 15.41 5.86
CA GLU A 308 3.54 16.52 6.30
C GLU A 308 3.29 17.49 5.15
N VAL A 309 2.01 17.85 4.98
CA VAL A 309 1.59 18.92 4.08
C VAL A 309 0.78 19.94 4.89
N THR A 310 1.27 21.16 4.95
CA THR A 310 0.57 22.26 5.64
C THR A 310 -0.52 22.88 4.75
N ALA A 311 -1.45 23.61 5.33
CA ALA A 311 -2.55 24.23 4.60
C ALA A 311 -2.10 25.25 3.53
N ASP A 312 -0.89 25.79 3.64
CA ASP A 312 -0.28 26.67 2.63
C ASP A 312 0.52 25.89 1.56
N GLY A 313 0.52 24.57 1.63
CA GLY A 313 1.15 23.68 0.65
C GLY A 313 2.64 23.42 0.88
N ALA A 314 3.21 23.77 2.03
CA ALA A 314 4.56 23.32 2.35
C ALA A 314 4.56 21.80 2.55
N LEU A 315 5.51 21.12 1.91
CA LEU A 315 5.67 19.66 1.97
C LEU A 315 7.00 19.32 2.64
N GLU A 316 6.94 18.50 3.66
CA GLU A 316 8.12 17.91 4.31
C GLU A 316 8.00 16.40 4.34
N VAL A 317 9.11 15.70 4.05
CA VAL A 317 9.25 14.24 4.22
C VAL A 317 10.45 14.01 5.10
N SER A 318 10.26 13.29 6.19
CA SER A 318 11.27 13.08 7.23
C SER A 318 11.17 11.69 7.85
N GLY A 319 12.12 11.35 8.72
CA GLY A 319 12.17 10.03 9.36
C GLY A 319 12.64 8.94 8.39
N GLY A 320 12.44 7.69 8.78
CA GLY A 320 12.91 6.56 7.99
C GLY A 320 14.40 6.61 7.72
N PHE A 321 14.80 5.92 6.65
CA PHE A 321 16.12 6.11 6.07
C PHE A 321 15.99 6.98 4.81
N GLU A 322 16.64 8.12 4.82
CA GLU A 322 16.81 8.96 3.63
C GLU A 322 18.10 8.53 2.92
N GLY A 323 17.98 8.10 1.68
CA GLY A 323 19.13 7.71 0.84
C GLY A 323 18.98 8.18 -0.59
N VAL A 324 20.10 8.46 -1.22
CA VAL A 324 20.17 8.71 -2.66
C VAL A 324 20.05 7.38 -3.42
N ASN A 325 20.27 6.26 -2.72
CA ASN A 325 20.25 4.92 -3.28
C ASN A 325 19.87 3.89 -2.19
N PRO A 326 18.69 3.26 -2.25
CA PRO A 326 18.32 2.18 -1.33
C PRO A 326 19.35 1.03 -1.30
N GLY A 327 20.15 0.84 -2.35
CA GLY A 327 21.27 -0.09 -2.36
C GLY A 327 22.36 0.23 -1.33
N GLU A 328 22.61 1.50 -1.08
CA GLU A 328 23.57 1.93 -0.06
C GLU A 328 23.05 1.62 1.35
N TYR A 329 21.73 1.79 1.58
CA TYR A 329 21.10 1.43 2.83
C TYR A 329 21.26 -0.05 3.16
N TYR A 330 20.97 -0.93 2.21
CA TYR A 330 21.14 -2.36 2.41
C TYR A 330 22.58 -2.75 2.75
N ILE A 331 23.55 -2.14 2.04
CA ILE A 331 24.98 -2.35 2.30
C ILE A 331 25.35 -1.90 3.72
N MET A 332 24.82 -0.75 4.17
CA MET A 332 25.12 -0.18 5.47
C MET A 332 24.52 -1.01 6.63
N THR A 333 23.28 -1.46 6.51
CA THR A 333 22.57 -2.20 7.58
C THR A 333 22.94 -3.68 7.63
N SER A 334 23.26 -4.31 6.51
CA SER A 334 23.64 -5.72 6.45
C SER A 334 25.09 -5.99 6.86
N GLY A 335 25.91 -4.97 7.05
CA GLY A 335 27.34 -5.10 7.34
C GLY A 335 28.17 -5.74 6.21
N LYS A 336 27.59 -5.89 5.03
CA LYS A 336 28.24 -6.47 3.86
C LYS A 336 28.84 -5.38 2.97
N ILE A 337 29.72 -4.57 3.53
CA ILE A 337 30.62 -3.76 2.68
C ILE A 337 31.70 -4.72 2.20
N LYS A 338 31.74 -5.01 0.94
CA LYS A 338 32.90 -5.58 0.27
C LYS A 338 33.61 -4.50 -0.52
#